data_4eed15b25f26ac2df551744bb61b1485
#
_entry.id   4eed15b25f26ac2df551744bb61b1485
#
_cell.length_a   1.000
_cell.length_b   1.000
_cell.length_c   1.000
_cell.angle_alpha   90.00
_cell.angle_beta   90.00
_cell.angle_gamma   90.00
#
_symmetry.space_group_name_H-M   'P 1'
#
loop_
_entity.id
_entity.type
_entity.pdbx_description
1 polymer ?
#
loop_
_entity_poly.entity_id
_entity_poly.type
_entity_poly.pdbx_seq_one_letter_code
_entity_poly.pdbx_strand_id
1 'polypeptide(L)'
;LLMMTKDDLTPVISQKRELLNQLVSEERLFAVEKSQWMTKLDYVTKQSLEVEKTVNVLIEESNKLRQWKELYHWLEEYFLKLTYAIEKQMMVNIYHIFNQLFQEWFAILLDDENVYARLDDSFTPVIEQNGYEILFVNLSGGEKTAASLAYRLALNRVINDVIHDIKTKDLLILDEPTDGFSSEQLDKVREVLERLQLKQTIIV
;
A
#
# COMPACT_ATOMS: atom_id res chain seq x y z
N LEU A 1 3.72 -100.14 48.05
CA LEU A 1 3.91 -99.44 46.74
C LEU A 1 2.87 -99.95 45.76
N LEU A 2 1.74 -99.20 45.54
CA LEU A 2 0.73 -99.47 44.52
C LEU A 2 1.42 -99.29 43.19
N MET A 3 1.66 -100.43 42.48
CA MET A 3 2.00 -100.35 41.05
C MET A 3 0.74 -100.03 40.26
N MET A 4 0.60 -98.80 39.80
CA MET A 4 -0.43 -98.44 38.84
C MET A 4 -0.24 -99.28 37.58
N THR A 5 -1.24 -100.06 37.20
CA THR A 5 -1.24 -100.87 35.99
C THR A 5 -1.30 -99.99 34.75
N LYS A 6 -0.78 -100.50 33.62
CA LYS A 6 -0.75 -99.77 32.31
C LYS A 6 -2.14 -99.31 31.90
N ASP A 7 -3.20 -99.97 32.30
CA ASP A 7 -4.59 -99.64 32.02
C ASP A 7 -5.10 -98.44 32.82
N ASP A 8 -4.61 -98.23 34.01
CA ASP A 8 -4.98 -97.05 34.85
C ASP A 8 -4.36 -95.72 34.32
N LEU A 9 -3.26 -95.80 33.62
CA LEU A 9 -2.55 -94.66 33.09
C LEU A 9 -3.12 -94.17 31.72
N THR A 10 -3.73 -95.05 30.94
CA THR A 10 -4.26 -94.79 29.61
C THR A 10 -5.32 -93.68 29.58
N PRO A 11 -6.36 -93.68 30.45
CA PRO A 11 -7.36 -92.62 30.50
C PRO A 11 -6.81 -91.26 30.94
N VAL A 12 -5.83 -91.26 31.85
CA VAL A 12 -5.17 -90.03 32.33
C VAL A 12 -4.30 -89.39 31.22
N ILE A 13 -3.62 -90.22 30.44
CA ILE A 13 -2.83 -89.76 29.27
C ILE A 13 -3.77 -89.21 28.22
N SER A 14 -4.87 -89.89 27.92
CA SER A 14 -5.91 -89.41 26.95
C SER A 14 -6.49 -88.05 27.37
N GLN A 15 -6.87 -87.89 28.63
CA GLN A 15 -7.38 -86.65 29.15
C GLN A 15 -6.36 -85.49 29.09
N LYS A 16 -5.11 -85.78 29.44
CA LYS A 16 -4.04 -84.78 29.32
C LYS A 16 -3.76 -84.39 27.88
N ARG A 17 -3.87 -85.31 26.92
CA ARG A 17 -3.68 -85.03 25.49
C ARG A 17 -4.85 -84.16 24.98
N GLU A 18 -6.04 -84.42 25.37
CA GLU A 18 -7.21 -83.60 25.00
C GLU A 18 -7.10 -82.17 25.54
N LEU A 19 -6.72 -82.02 26.82
CA LEU A 19 -6.46 -80.71 27.41
C LEU A 19 -5.30 -79.98 26.73
N LEU A 20 -4.22 -80.70 26.36
CA LEU A 20 -3.12 -80.11 25.61
C LEU A 20 -3.59 -79.60 24.25
N ASN A 21 -4.40 -80.35 23.53
CA ASN A 21 -4.95 -79.97 22.21
C ASN A 21 -5.87 -78.77 22.36
N GLN A 22 -6.68 -78.69 23.42
CA GLN A 22 -7.52 -77.51 23.69
C GLN A 22 -6.65 -76.28 23.96
N LEU A 23 -5.64 -76.38 24.83
CA LEU A 23 -4.72 -75.25 25.12
C LEU A 23 -3.96 -74.77 23.89
N VAL A 24 -3.50 -75.68 23.02
CA VAL A 24 -2.81 -75.34 21.74
C VAL A 24 -3.79 -74.65 20.79
N SER A 25 -5.08 -75.06 20.74
CA SER A 25 -6.06 -74.37 19.91
C SER A 25 -6.39 -72.97 20.44
N GLU A 26 -6.50 -72.80 21.73
CA GLU A 26 -6.73 -71.48 22.36
C GLU A 26 -5.51 -70.56 22.12
N GLU A 27 -4.28 -71.05 22.33
CA GLU A 27 -3.05 -70.32 22.06
C GLU A 27 -3.01 -69.81 20.59
N ARG A 28 -3.39 -70.64 19.64
CA ARG A 28 -3.51 -70.24 18.21
C ARG A 28 -4.54 -69.14 17.99
N LEU A 29 -5.71 -69.24 18.60
CA LEU A 29 -6.74 -68.21 18.53
C LEU A 29 -6.23 -66.87 19.09
N PHE A 30 -5.64 -66.90 20.27
CA PHE A 30 -5.06 -65.70 20.89
C PHE A 30 -3.89 -65.14 20.05
N ALA A 31 -3.05 -65.96 19.42
CA ALA A 31 -2.01 -65.49 18.54
C ALA A 31 -2.57 -64.77 17.30
N VAL A 32 -3.66 -65.26 16.71
CA VAL A 32 -4.36 -64.61 15.58
C VAL A 32 -5.00 -63.30 16.02
N GLU A 33 -5.72 -63.29 17.13
CA GLU A 33 -6.29 -62.05 17.68
C GLU A 33 -5.22 -60.98 17.98
N LYS A 34 -4.13 -61.40 18.66
CA LYS A 34 -3.00 -60.52 18.94
C LYS A 34 -2.46 -59.91 17.65
N SER A 35 -2.24 -60.70 16.60
CA SER A 35 -1.78 -60.20 15.31
C SER A 35 -2.74 -59.20 14.68
N GLN A 36 -4.05 -59.44 14.74
CA GLN A 36 -5.04 -58.52 14.26
C GLN A 36 -5.02 -57.17 15.01
N TRP A 37 -4.94 -57.27 16.35
CA TRP A 37 -4.85 -56.02 17.14
C TRP A 37 -3.56 -55.26 16.90
N MET A 38 -2.44 -55.94 16.72
CA MET A 38 -1.14 -55.27 16.37
C MET A 38 -1.26 -54.56 15.02
N THR A 39 -1.89 -55.18 14.01
CA THR A 39 -2.13 -54.55 12.69
C THR A 39 -3.03 -53.31 12.81
N LYS A 40 -4.11 -53.43 13.57
CA LYS A 40 -5.00 -52.27 13.84
C LYS A 40 -4.29 -51.17 14.55
N LEU A 41 -3.47 -51.45 15.54
CA LEU A 41 -2.71 -50.48 16.30
C LEU A 41 -1.69 -49.73 15.41
N ASP A 42 -0.97 -50.46 14.55
CA ASP A 42 -0.04 -49.86 13.60
C ASP A 42 -0.75 -48.93 12.61
N TYR A 43 -1.90 -49.35 12.10
CA TYR A 43 -2.72 -48.52 11.21
C TYR A 43 -3.18 -47.22 11.89
N VAL A 44 -3.77 -47.33 13.09
CA VAL A 44 -4.24 -46.15 13.85
C VAL A 44 -3.09 -45.22 14.21
N THR A 45 -1.94 -45.78 14.59
CA THR A 45 -0.74 -44.99 14.90
C THR A 45 -0.24 -44.21 13.70
N LYS A 46 -0.20 -44.83 12.51
CA LYS A 46 0.15 -44.15 11.23
C LYS A 46 -0.84 -43.03 10.91
N GLN A 47 -2.13 -43.31 11.01
CA GLN A 47 -3.16 -42.26 10.77
C GLN A 47 -3.02 -41.10 11.76
N SER A 48 -2.81 -41.37 13.04
CA SER A 48 -2.61 -40.33 14.06
C SER A 48 -1.41 -39.45 13.72
N LEU A 49 -0.30 -40.03 13.26
CA LEU A 49 0.89 -39.28 12.86
C LEU A 49 0.65 -38.39 11.63
N GLU A 50 -0.13 -38.87 10.65
CA GLU A 50 -0.49 -38.07 9.47
C GLU A 50 -1.39 -36.91 9.83
N VAL A 51 -2.38 -37.13 10.69
CA VAL A 51 -3.26 -36.08 11.21
C VAL A 51 -2.48 -35.03 11.99
N GLU A 52 -1.57 -35.47 12.86
CA GLU A 52 -0.71 -34.55 13.62
C GLU A 52 0.14 -33.66 12.70
N LYS A 53 0.75 -34.24 11.66
CA LYS A 53 1.48 -33.44 10.65
C LYS A 53 0.59 -32.40 9.97
N THR A 54 -0.62 -32.81 9.57
CA THR A 54 -1.59 -31.92 8.92
C THR A 54 -2.01 -30.78 9.86
N VAL A 55 -2.28 -31.09 11.11
CA VAL A 55 -2.64 -30.09 12.15
C VAL A 55 -1.50 -29.09 12.34
N ASN A 56 -0.25 -29.54 12.41
CA ASN A 56 0.89 -28.65 12.56
C ASN A 56 1.05 -27.69 11.38
N VAL A 57 0.88 -28.18 10.15
CA VAL A 57 0.90 -27.33 8.95
C VAL A 57 -0.22 -26.28 9.00
N LEU A 58 -1.45 -26.69 9.35
CA LEU A 58 -2.58 -25.76 9.46
C LEU A 58 -2.39 -24.71 10.56
N ILE A 59 -1.74 -25.07 11.66
CA ILE A 59 -1.39 -24.12 12.72
C ILE A 59 -0.41 -23.07 12.21
N GLU A 60 0.62 -23.48 11.48
CA GLU A 60 1.58 -22.54 10.88
C GLU A 60 0.92 -21.60 9.88
N GLU A 61 0.08 -22.13 9.02
CA GLU A 61 -0.68 -21.32 8.04
C GLU A 61 -1.64 -20.35 8.73
N SER A 62 -2.33 -20.81 9.78
CA SER A 62 -3.21 -19.97 10.59
C SER A 62 -2.44 -18.82 11.25
N ASN A 63 -1.24 -19.08 11.77
CA ASN A 63 -0.40 -18.05 12.36
C ASN A 63 0.07 -17.02 11.32
N LYS A 64 0.46 -17.47 10.13
CA LYS A 64 0.79 -16.58 9.01
C LYS A 64 -0.41 -15.71 8.61
N LEU A 65 -1.59 -16.33 8.50
CA LEU A 65 -2.81 -15.60 8.15
C LEU A 65 -3.16 -14.53 9.19
N ARG A 66 -2.96 -14.83 10.49
CA ARG A 66 -3.16 -13.84 11.56
C ARG A 66 -2.22 -12.66 11.40
N GLN A 67 -0.93 -12.91 11.16
CA GLN A 67 0.06 -11.83 10.93
C GLN A 67 -0.31 -10.96 9.73
N TRP A 68 -0.77 -11.58 8.62
CA TRP A 68 -1.23 -10.82 7.45
C TRP A 68 -2.46 -9.99 7.74
N LYS A 69 -3.41 -10.49 8.53
CA LYS A 69 -4.60 -9.73 8.94
C LYS A 69 -4.24 -8.54 9.83
N GLU A 70 -3.31 -8.72 10.75
CA GLU A 70 -2.82 -7.63 11.62
C GLU A 70 -2.11 -6.55 10.78
N LEU A 71 -1.25 -6.96 9.84
CA LEU A 71 -0.58 -6.03 8.92
C LEU A 71 -1.58 -5.30 8.03
N TYR A 72 -2.55 -6.00 7.45
CA TYR A 72 -3.60 -5.40 6.65
C TYR A 72 -4.40 -4.35 7.44
N HIS A 73 -4.82 -4.70 8.65
CA HIS A 73 -5.53 -3.77 9.53
C HIS A 73 -4.69 -2.54 9.86
N TRP A 74 -3.40 -2.72 10.16
CA TRP A 74 -2.49 -1.61 10.41
C TRP A 74 -2.34 -0.70 9.18
N LEU A 75 -2.18 -1.29 7.98
CA LEU A 75 -2.10 -0.52 6.74
C LEU A 75 -3.38 0.30 6.48
N GLU A 76 -4.55 -0.30 6.64
CA GLU A 76 -5.83 0.34 6.35
C GLU A 76 -6.18 1.42 7.39
N GLU A 77 -6.05 1.09 8.67
CA GLU A 77 -6.50 1.96 9.75
C GLU A 77 -5.51 3.07 10.12
N TYR A 78 -4.23 2.84 9.95
CA TYR A 78 -3.22 3.81 10.37
C TYR A 78 -2.43 4.38 9.20
N PHE A 79 -1.81 3.52 8.38
CA PHE A 79 -0.90 3.97 7.34
C PHE A 79 -1.61 4.79 6.25
N LEU A 80 -2.70 4.29 5.70
CA LEU A 80 -3.45 5.01 4.65
C LEU A 80 -4.05 6.31 5.20
N LYS A 81 -4.63 6.29 6.39
CA LYS A 81 -5.20 7.50 7.01
C LYS A 81 -4.13 8.57 7.26
N LEU A 82 -2.95 8.16 7.73
CA LEU A 82 -1.82 9.06 7.91
C LEU A 82 -1.36 9.64 6.57
N THR A 83 -1.22 8.80 5.55
CA THR A 83 -0.82 9.23 4.20
C THR A 83 -1.80 10.25 3.63
N TYR A 84 -3.12 10.02 3.73
CA TYR A 84 -4.13 10.98 3.30
C TYR A 84 -4.08 12.29 4.11
N ALA A 85 -3.84 12.23 5.41
CA ALA A 85 -3.72 13.43 6.22
C ALA A 85 -2.50 14.28 5.82
N ILE A 86 -1.35 13.64 5.56
CA ILE A 86 -0.13 14.29 5.08
C ILE A 86 -0.37 14.90 3.70
N GLU A 87 -0.93 14.14 2.76
CA GLU A 87 -1.26 14.60 1.41
C GLU A 87 -2.15 15.83 1.46
N LYS A 88 -3.25 15.78 2.22
CA LYS A 88 -4.15 16.92 2.38
C LYS A 88 -3.44 18.15 2.94
N GLN A 89 -2.61 17.98 3.95
CA GLN A 89 -1.86 19.09 4.55
C GLN A 89 -0.85 19.67 3.57
N MET A 90 -0.17 18.84 2.79
CA MET A 90 0.74 19.28 1.74
C MET A 90 0.00 20.06 0.66
N MET A 91 -1.15 19.58 0.18
CA MET A 91 -1.96 20.24 -0.86
C MET A 91 -2.45 21.61 -0.38
N VAL A 92 -2.90 21.73 0.86
CA VAL A 92 -3.29 23.03 1.44
C VAL A 92 -2.10 23.99 1.46
N ASN A 93 -0.93 23.54 1.88
CA ASN A 93 0.26 24.37 1.90
C ASN A 93 0.70 24.81 0.49
N ILE A 94 0.70 23.87 -0.47
CA ILE A 94 0.98 24.15 -1.89
C ILE A 94 0.00 25.19 -2.42
N TYR A 95 -1.29 25.02 -2.15
CA TYR A 95 -2.31 25.98 -2.56
C TYR A 95 -2.01 27.40 -2.06
N HIS A 96 -1.72 27.55 -0.77
CA HIS A 96 -1.45 28.86 -0.19
C HIS A 96 -0.21 29.54 -0.81
N ILE A 97 0.88 28.80 -0.96
CA ILE A 97 2.12 29.33 -1.56
C ILE A 97 1.86 29.69 -3.04
N PHE A 98 1.20 28.81 -3.77
CA PHE A 98 0.91 29.04 -5.18
C PHE A 98 -0.01 30.24 -5.39
N ASN A 99 -1.09 30.31 -4.63
CA ASN A 99 -2.03 31.43 -4.71
C ASN A 99 -1.36 32.77 -4.37
N GLN A 100 -0.51 32.81 -3.33
CA GLN A 100 0.22 33.98 -2.96
C GLN A 100 1.18 34.43 -4.06
N LEU A 101 1.98 33.53 -4.63
CA LEU A 101 2.92 33.85 -5.71
C LEU A 101 2.17 34.29 -6.98
N PHE A 102 1.06 33.63 -7.30
CA PHE A 102 0.24 34.02 -8.45
C PHE A 102 -0.33 35.41 -8.30
N GLN A 103 -0.88 35.75 -7.13
CA GLN A 103 -1.39 37.08 -6.85
C GLN A 103 -0.29 38.14 -6.93
N GLU A 104 0.85 37.90 -6.28
CA GLU A 104 1.97 38.84 -6.27
C GLU A 104 2.49 39.12 -7.68
N TRP A 105 2.74 38.07 -8.47
CA TRP A 105 3.29 38.26 -9.81
C TRP A 105 2.29 38.82 -10.82
N PHE A 106 1.02 38.43 -10.69
CA PHE A 106 -0.03 39.04 -11.51
C PHE A 106 -0.17 40.54 -11.23
N ALA A 107 -0.17 40.94 -9.96
CA ALA A 107 -0.24 42.36 -9.59
C ALA A 107 0.96 43.18 -10.13
N ILE A 108 2.19 42.61 -10.11
CA ILE A 108 3.36 43.26 -10.69
C ILE A 108 3.22 43.40 -12.21
N LEU A 109 2.80 42.35 -12.92
CA LEU A 109 2.72 42.33 -14.37
C LEU A 109 1.62 43.23 -14.93
N LEU A 110 0.51 43.35 -14.20
CA LEU A 110 -0.64 44.16 -14.67
C LEU A 110 -0.56 45.62 -14.26
N ASP A 111 -0.05 45.88 -13.06
CA ASP A 111 0.07 47.24 -12.44
C ASP A 111 -1.27 47.98 -12.39
N ASP A 112 -2.38 47.29 -12.15
CA ASP A 112 -3.75 47.84 -12.02
C ASP A 112 -4.31 47.44 -10.65
N GLU A 113 -4.55 48.45 -9.80
CA GLU A 113 -5.06 48.24 -8.43
C GLU A 113 -6.53 47.74 -8.39
N ASN A 114 -7.24 47.76 -9.50
CA ASN A 114 -8.63 47.34 -9.54
C ASN A 114 -8.84 45.89 -10.00
N VAL A 115 -7.75 45.23 -10.44
CA VAL A 115 -7.80 43.85 -10.95
C VAL A 115 -6.98 42.93 -10.07
N TYR A 116 -7.62 41.90 -9.55
CA TYR A 116 -7.02 40.91 -8.68
C TYR A 116 -7.09 39.51 -9.28
N ALA A 117 -6.10 38.70 -9.01
CA ALA A 117 -6.08 37.30 -9.40
C ALA A 117 -6.05 36.42 -8.15
N ARG A 118 -6.74 35.32 -8.19
CA ARG A 118 -6.67 34.25 -7.19
C ARG A 118 -6.83 32.88 -7.83
N LEU A 119 -6.55 31.84 -7.08
CA LEU A 119 -6.86 30.47 -7.47
C LEU A 119 -8.14 30.00 -6.76
N ASP A 120 -8.95 29.21 -7.44
CA ASP A 120 -10.00 28.45 -6.80
C ASP A 120 -9.48 27.14 -6.16
N ASP A 121 -10.36 26.36 -5.51
CA ASP A 121 -10.02 25.10 -4.86
C ASP A 121 -9.48 24.02 -5.84
N SER A 122 -9.68 24.23 -7.13
CA SER A 122 -9.19 23.36 -8.22
C SER A 122 -7.90 23.89 -8.86
N PHE A 123 -7.28 24.90 -8.25
CA PHE A 123 -6.11 25.61 -8.79
C PHE A 123 -6.37 26.35 -10.11
N THR A 124 -7.63 26.65 -10.43
CA THR A 124 -7.99 27.40 -11.62
C THR A 124 -7.86 28.89 -11.35
N PRO A 125 -7.26 29.68 -12.27
CA PRO A 125 -7.20 31.12 -12.14
C PRO A 125 -8.58 31.77 -12.19
N VAL A 126 -8.86 32.60 -11.19
CA VAL A 126 -10.05 33.46 -11.12
C VAL A 126 -9.57 34.90 -11.06
N ILE A 127 -10.09 35.73 -11.97
CA ILE A 127 -9.76 37.17 -12.03
C ILE A 127 -10.96 37.97 -11.57
N GLU A 128 -10.71 38.93 -10.73
CA GLU A 128 -11.72 39.82 -10.16
C GLU A 128 -11.40 41.28 -10.56
N GLN A 129 -12.37 42.01 -11.06
CA GLN A 129 -12.23 43.43 -11.34
C GLN A 129 -13.38 44.21 -10.68
N ASN A 130 -13.01 45.22 -9.91
CA ASN A 130 -13.98 46.04 -9.15
C ASN A 130 -14.89 45.17 -8.24
N GLY A 131 -14.42 44.04 -7.71
CA GLY A 131 -15.15 43.12 -6.84
C GLY A 131 -16.08 42.12 -7.57
N TYR A 132 -16.00 42.03 -8.90
CA TYR A 132 -16.74 41.06 -9.70
C TYR A 132 -15.81 40.12 -10.42
N GLU A 133 -16.14 38.82 -10.39
CA GLU A 133 -15.43 37.81 -11.17
C GLU A 133 -15.63 38.03 -12.67
N ILE A 134 -14.52 37.97 -13.40
CA ILE A 134 -14.54 38.12 -14.87
C ILE A 134 -14.12 36.83 -15.50
N LEU A 135 -14.88 36.42 -16.54
CA LEU A 135 -14.47 35.25 -17.35
C LEU A 135 -13.18 35.57 -18.10
N PHE A 136 -12.26 34.62 -18.11
CA PHE A 136 -10.95 34.75 -18.76
C PHE A 136 -11.05 35.20 -20.24
N VAL A 137 -12.09 34.78 -20.96
CA VAL A 137 -12.36 35.21 -22.33
C VAL A 137 -12.60 36.73 -22.51
N ASN A 138 -13.09 37.39 -21.45
CA ASN A 138 -13.40 38.81 -21.47
C ASN A 138 -12.22 39.72 -21.10
N LEU A 139 -11.10 39.16 -20.72
CA LEU A 139 -9.87 39.88 -20.43
C LEU A 139 -9.27 40.43 -21.73
N SER A 140 -8.58 41.56 -21.64
CA SER A 140 -7.74 42.11 -22.72
C SER A 140 -6.57 41.18 -23.04
N GLY A 141 -5.93 41.39 -24.19
CA GLY A 141 -4.74 40.60 -24.57
C GLY A 141 -3.64 40.63 -23.49
N GLY A 142 -3.29 41.83 -23.05
CA GLY A 142 -2.26 42.02 -22.00
C GLY A 142 -2.61 41.37 -20.65
N GLU A 143 -3.88 41.48 -20.20
CA GLU A 143 -4.37 40.83 -18.98
C GLU A 143 -4.30 39.29 -19.07
N LYS A 144 -4.67 38.71 -20.23
CA LYS A 144 -4.57 37.27 -20.48
C LYS A 144 -3.13 36.79 -20.41
N THR A 145 -2.22 37.52 -21.07
CA THR A 145 -0.80 37.18 -21.09
C THR A 145 -0.20 37.33 -19.69
N ALA A 146 -0.52 38.40 -18.95
CA ALA A 146 -0.10 38.60 -17.59
C ALA A 146 -0.55 37.46 -16.65
N ALA A 147 -1.85 37.09 -16.72
CA ALA A 147 -2.38 36.01 -15.93
C ALA A 147 -1.72 34.63 -16.28
N SER A 148 -1.54 34.36 -17.56
CA SER A 148 -0.91 33.12 -18.02
C SER A 148 0.56 33.04 -17.61
N LEU A 149 1.30 34.14 -17.73
CA LEU A 149 2.71 34.18 -17.34
C LEU A 149 2.85 34.08 -15.82
N ALA A 150 2.12 34.86 -15.04
CA ALA A 150 2.12 34.79 -13.58
C ALA A 150 1.83 33.36 -13.08
N TYR A 151 0.81 32.72 -13.64
CA TYR A 151 0.44 31.37 -13.30
C TYR A 151 1.56 30.36 -13.57
N ARG A 152 2.16 30.40 -14.77
CA ARG A 152 3.25 29.51 -15.15
C ARG A 152 4.50 29.67 -14.27
N LEU A 153 4.85 30.92 -13.98
CA LEU A 153 5.99 31.24 -13.12
C LEU A 153 5.76 30.77 -11.68
N ALA A 154 4.58 31.07 -11.13
CA ALA A 154 4.20 30.64 -9.78
C ALA A 154 4.18 29.12 -9.64
N LEU A 155 3.61 28.42 -10.63
CA LEU A 155 3.60 26.96 -10.68
C LEU A 155 5.02 26.39 -10.75
N ASN A 156 5.88 26.95 -11.62
CA ASN A 156 7.28 26.55 -11.73
C ASN A 156 8.00 26.70 -10.40
N ARG A 157 7.82 27.83 -9.72
CA ARG A 157 8.44 28.07 -8.41
C ARG A 157 7.99 27.08 -7.36
N VAL A 158 6.69 26.83 -7.24
CA VAL A 158 6.13 25.89 -6.27
C VAL A 158 6.62 24.46 -6.53
N ILE A 159 6.62 24.02 -7.79
CA ILE A 159 7.12 22.68 -8.15
C ILE A 159 8.60 22.53 -7.76
N ASN A 160 9.42 23.55 -8.06
CA ASN A 160 10.85 23.53 -7.72
C ASN A 160 11.12 23.55 -6.21
N ASP A 161 10.26 24.18 -5.43
CA ASP A 161 10.39 24.24 -3.97
C ASP A 161 9.90 22.93 -3.30
N VAL A 162 8.90 22.26 -3.87
CA VAL A 162 8.35 21.00 -3.34
C VAL A 162 9.19 19.79 -3.75
N ILE A 163 9.66 19.77 -4.99
CA ILE A 163 10.41 18.62 -5.55
C ILE A 163 11.90 18.96 -5.60
N HIS A 164 12.64 18.60 -4.58
CA HIS A 164 14.04 18.97 -4.41
C HIS A 164 14.99 18.32 -5.45
N ASP A 165 14.59 17.19 -6.04
CA ASP A 165 15.43 16.39 -6.95
C ASP A 165 15.31 16.77 -8.43
N ILE A 166 14.60 17.85 -8.78
CA ILE A 166 14.50 18.32 -10.17
C ILE A 166 15.84 18.91 -10.61
N LYS A 167 16.50 18.24 -11.57
CA LYS A 167 17.81 18.70 -12.11
C LYS A 167 17.71 20.00 -12.90
N THR A 168 16.56 20.34 -13.44
CA THR A 168 16.30 21.53 -14.26
C THR A 168 15.60 22.66 -13.49
N LYS A 169 15.59 22.60 -12.16
CA LYS A 169 14.91 23.61 -11.31
C LYS A 169 15.37 25.05 -11.53
N ASP A 170 16.61 25.25 -11.96
CA ASP A 170 17.21 26.56 -12.19
C ASP A 170 17.11 27.01 -13.67
N LEU A 171 16.43 26.24 -14.54
CA LEU A 171 16.24 26.54 -15.95
C LEU A 171 14.76 26.87 -16.22
N LEU A 172 14.53 28.00 -16.87
CA LEU A 172 13.21 28.41 -17.38
C LEU A 172 13.30 28.65 -18.88
N ILE A 173 12.39 28.06 -19.63
CA ILE A 173 12.26 28.29 -21.06
C ILE A 173 10.86 28.85 -21.31
N LEU A 174 10.81 30.02 -21.91
CA LEU A 174 9.57 30.72 -22.25
C LEU A 174 9.54 30.96 -23.77
N ASP A 175 8.44 30.57 -24.37
CA ASP A 175 8.15 30.78 -25.79
C ASP A 175 7.10 31.88 -25.91
N GLU A 176 7.47 32.96 -26.58
CA GLU A 176 6.66 34.20 -26.78
C GLU A 176 5.92 34.69 -25.52
N PRO A 177 6.59 34.82 -24.34
CA PRO A 177 5.92 35.12 -23.09
C PRO A 177 5.41 36.56 -22.99
N THR A 178 5.75 37.38 -23.95
CA THR A 178 5.49 38.84 -23.95
C THR A 178 4.53 39.28 -25.04
N ASP A 179 3.93 38.34 -25.78
CA ASP A 179 2.96 38.66 -26.81
C ASP A 179 1.75 39.40 -26.22
N GLY A 180 1.41 40.53 -26.82
CA GLY A 180 0.34 41.40 -26.34
C GLY A 180 0.67 42.35 -25.18
N PHE A 181 1.92 42.37 -24.69
CA PHE A 181 2.36 43.32 -23.66
C PHE A 181 2.73 44.69 -24.23
N SER A 182 2.44 45.73 -23.47
CA SER A 182 2.94 47.07 -23.71
C SER A 182 4.43 47.19 -23.30
N SER A 183 5.11 48.27 -23.78
CA SER A 183 6.50 48.53 -23.38
C SER A 183 6.69 48.62 -21.86
N GLU A 184 5.72 49.18 -21.14
CA GLU A 184 5.75 49.27 -19.68
C GLU A 184 5.64 47.92 -19.01
N GLN A 185 4.79 47.03 -19.55
CA GLN A 185 4.65 45.67 -19.05
C GLN A 185 5.91 44.80 -19.28
N LEU A 186 6.67 45.06 -20.34
CA LEU A 186 7.94 44.37 -20.60
C LEU A 186 8.97 44.60 -19.47
N ASP A 187 9.03 45.83 -18.94
CA ASP A 187 9.91 46.13 -17.80
C ASP A 187 9.47 45.37 -16.54
N LYS A 188 8.15 45.18 -16.34
CA LYS A 188 7.60 44.38 -15.25
C LYS A 188 7.89 42.88 -15.39
N VAL A 189 7.85 42.36 -16.61
CA VAL A 189 8.27 40.97 -16.88
C VAL A 189 9.71 40.75 -16.44
N ARG A 190 10.59 41.68 -16.76
CA ARG A 190 12.00 41.64 -16.36
C ARG A 190 12.12 41.61 -14.82
N GLU A 191 11.39 42.47 -14.12
CA GLU A 191 11.39 42.54 -12.65
C GLU A 191 10.96 41.18 -12.05
N VAL A 192 9.89 40.55 -12.54
CA VAL A 192 9.42 39.25 -12.06
C VAL A 192 10.44 38.15 -12.33
N LEU A 193 11.07 38.12 -13.51
CA LEU A 193 12.12 37.16 -13.85
C LEU A 193 13.36 37.31 -12.96
N GLU A 194 13.76 38.54 -12.63
CA GLU A 194 14.87 38.79 -11.72
C GLU A 194 14.56 38.32 -10.27
N ARG A 195 13.31 38.44 -9.83
CA ARG A 195 12.85 37.93 -8.51
C ARG A 195 12.86 36.40 -8.42
N LEU A 196 12.75 35.69 -9.53
CA LEU A 196 12.83 34.22 -9.58
C LEU A 196 14.23 33.70 -9.22
N GLN A 197 15.29 34.50 -9.44
CA GLN A 197 16.69 34.13 -9.15
C GLN A 197 17.13 32.80 -9.79
N LEU A 198 16.65 32.51 -11.00
CA LEU A 198 17.05 31.33 -11.74
C LEU A 198 18.46 31.48 -12.33
N LYS A 199 19.20 30.38 -12.44
CA LYS A 199 20.54 30.41 -13.06
C LYS A 199 20.49 30.67 -14.56
N GLN A 200 19.44 30.21 -15.23
CA GLN A 200 19.29 30.36 -16.67
C GLN A 200 17.82 30.54 -17.06
N THR A 201 17.55 31.62 -17.80
CA THR A 201 16.25 31.88 -18.44
C THR A 201 16.48 32.04 -19.93
N ILE A 202 15.74 31.25 -20.73
CA ILE A 202 15.76 31.29 -22.20
C ILE A 202 14.40 31.83 -22.63
N ILE A 203 14.41 32.90 -23.43
CA ILE A 203 13.21 33.51 -24.00
C ILE A 203 13.36 33.40 -25.52
N VAL A 204 12.36 32.82 -26.18
CA VAL A 204 12.32 32.65 -27.65
C VAL A 204 11.23 33.57 -28.22
#